data_6ed4029229bcf2b03fb73d1eaa48a2df
#
_entry.id   6ed4029229bcf2b03fb73d1eaa48a2df
#
_cell.length_a   1.000
_cell.length_b   1.000
_cell.length_c   1.000
_cell.angle_alpha   90.00
_cell.angle_beta   90.00
_cell.angle_gamma   90.00
#
_symmetry.space_group_name_H-M   'P 1'
#
loop_
_entity.id
_entity.type
_entity.pdbx_description
1 polymer ?
#
loop_
_entity_poly.entity_id
_entity_poly.type
_entity_poly.pdbx_seq_one_letter_code
_entity_poly.pdbx_strand_id
1 'polypeptide(L)'
;MNVRLLYKEGVLTAKVNGEVDHHSAAEIRESIDETSQKLKPYCLKIDFSEVPFMDSSGIGLILGRVKLYKLWKGHVVVSGLTGSLNKMVELSGIGSVAVIEKEVG
;
A
#
# COMPACT_ATOMS: atom_id res chain seq x y z
N MET A 1 7.81 -14.46 2.20
CA MET A 1 7.19 -13.22 2.71
C MET A 1 6.60 -12.44 1.58
N ASN A 2 5.41 -11.90 1.80
CA ASN A 2 4.69 -11.18 0.77
C ASN A 2 5.03 -9.69 0.71
N VAL A 3 5.83 -9.21 1.65
CA VAL A 3 6.15 -7.79 1.72
C VAL A 3 7.54 -7.60 2.31
N ARG A 4 8.26 -6.64 1.76
CA ARG A 4 9.54 -6.20 2.31
C ARG A 4 9.37 -4.75 2.74
N LEU A 5 9.87 -4.45 3.93
CA LEU A 5 9.73 -3.13 4.54
C LEU A 5 11.09 -2.43 4.59
N LEU A 6 11.12 -1.17 4.20
CA LEU A 6 12.31 -0.32 4.29
C LEU A 6 11.89 1.01 4.87
N TYR A 7 12.49 1.41 5.99
CA TYR A 7 12.20 2.68 6.62
C TYR A 7 13.39 3.62 6.47
N LYS A 8 13.15 4.81 5.96
CA LYS A 8 14.19 5.80 5.79
C LYS A 8 13.60 7.21 5.85
N GLU A 9 14.14 8.02 6.75
CA GLU A 9 13.78 9.45 6.85
C GLU A 9 12.28 9.69 6.91
N GLY A 10 11.60 8.93 7.75
CA GLY A 10 10.16 9.10 7.96
C GLY A 10 9.28 8.44 6.93
N VAL A 11 9.84 7.79 5.92
CA VAL A 11 9.09 7.09 4.88
C VAL A 11 9.25 5.59 5.06
N LEU A 12 8.14 4.89 5.22
CA LEU A 12 8.13 3.44 5.23
C LEU A 12 7.69 2.97 3.84
N THR A 13 8.57 2.24 3.16
CA THR A 13 8.23 1.64 1.88
C THR A 13 7.91 0.17 2.10
N ALA A 14 6.72 -0.23 1.66
CA ALA A 14 6.27 -1.62 1.72
C ALA A 14 6.22 -2.15 0.30
N LYS A 15 7.21 -2.94 -0.09
CA LYS A 15 7.25 -3.54 -1.41
C LYS A 15 6.54 -4.89 -1.34
N VAL A 16 5.36 -4.94 -1.95
CA VAL A 16 4.51 -6.13 -1.96
C VAL A 16 4.92 -7.01 -3.13
N ASN A 17 4.94 -8.32 -2.94
CA ASN A 17 5.21 -9.24 -4.03
C ASN A 17 4.24 -10.41 -4.01
N GLY A 18 4.02 -10.98 -5.20
CA GLY A 18 3.08 -12.08 -5.37
C GLY A 18 1.64 -11.60 -5.47
N GLU A 19 0.73 -12.55 -5.62
CA GLU A 19 -0.69 -12.22 -5.74
C GLU A 19 -1.24 -11.68 -4.42
N VAL A 20 -2.10 -10.67 -4.52
CA VAL A 20 -2.77 -10.11 -3.35
C VAL A 20 -4.21 -10.59 -3.32
N ASP A 21 -4.47 -11.49 -2.38
CA ASP A 21 -5.81 -12.03 -2.15
C ASP A 21 -6.16 -11.84 -0.67
N HIS A 22 -7.26 -12.42 -0.23
CA HIS A 22 -7.72 -12.28 1.14
C HIS A 22 -6.68 -12.75 2.17
N HIS A 23 -5.99 -13.86 1.88
CA HIS A 23 -4.98 -14.42 2.78
C HIS A 23 -3.73 -13.55 2.85
N SER A 24 -3.16 -13.23 1.70
CA SER A 24 -1.92 -12.46 1.67
C SER A 24 -2.12 -11.03 2.14
N ALA A 25 -3.29 -10.45 1.88
CA ALA A 25 -3.61 -9.10 2.34
C ALA A 25 -3.57 -9.01 3.87
N ALA A 26 -4.04 -10.05 4.57
CA ALA A 26 -4.00 -10.07 6.02
C ALA A 26 -2.57 -10.09 6.55
N GLU A 27 -1.71 -10.89 5.95
CA GLU A 27 -0.30 -10.98 6.33
C GLU A 27 0.44 -9.68 6.07
N ILE A 28 0.20 -9.10 4.90
CA ILE A 28 0.80 -7.82 4.51
C ILE A 28 0.39 -6.73 5.49
N ARG A 29 -0.91 -6.67 5.81
CA ARG A 29 -1.44 -5.69 6.76
C ARG A 29 -0.76 -5.81 8.12
N GLU A 30 -0.63 -7.02 8.64
CA GLU A 30 -0.01 -7.23 9.95
C GLU A 30 1.43 -6.72 9.97
N SER A 31 2.19 -7.04 8.92
CA SER A 31 3.58 -6.60 8.82
C SER A 31 3.70 -5.08 8.75
N ILE A 32 2.88 -4.45 7.92
CA ILE A 32 2.91 -3.00 7.77
C ILE A 32 2.49 -2.31 9.06
N ASP A 33 1.39 -2.77 9.65
CA ASP A 33 0.82 -2.12 10.83
C ASP A 33 1.73 -2.22 12.04
N GLU A 34 2.37 -3.35 12.23
CA GLU A 34 3.30 -3.53 13.35
C GLU A 34 4.42 -2.49 13.31
N THR A 35 5.05 -2.35 12.15
CA THR A 35 6.14 -1.39 11.97
C THR A 35 5.62 0.05 12.00
N SER A 36 4.47 0.29 11.37
CA SER A 36 3.89 1.63 11.31
C SER A 36 3.52 2.17 12.69
N GLN A 37 2.97 1.33 13.55
CA GLN A 37 2.59 1.75 14.90
C GLN A 37 3.79 2.07 15.76
N LYS A 38 4.89 1.38 15.55
CA LYS A 38 6.12 1.65 16.28
C LYS A 38 6.79 2.94 15.84
N LEU A 39 6.89 3.15 14.54
CA LEU A 39 7.66 4.24 13.97
C LEU A 39 6.83 5.47 13.62
N LYS A 40 5.54 5.31 13.43
CA LYS A 40 4.62 6.38 13.01
C LYS A 40 5.21 7.20 11.86
N PRO A 41 5.51 6.56 10.72
CA PRO A 41 6.09 7.27 9.57
C PRO A 41 5.13 8.35 9.09
N TYR A 42 5.67 9.47 8.57
CA TYR A 42 4.78 10.46 7.99
C TYR A 42 4.25 10.04 6.63
N CYS A 43 4.89 9.06 6.02
CA CYS A 43 4.48 8.55 4.71
C CYS A 43 4.66 7.03 4.65
N LEU A 44 3.64 6.35 4.16
CA LEU A 44 3.72 4.94 3.80
C LEU A 44 3.61 4.84 2.29
N LYS A 45 4.63 4.30 1.66
CA LYS A 45 4.60 4.03 0.23
C LYS A 45 4.40 2.53 0.02
N ILE A 46 3.27 2.16 -0.60
CA ILE A 46 2.98 0.77 -0.92
C ILE A 46 3.28 0.57 -2.40
N ASP A 47 4.27 -0.28 -2.68
CA ASP A 47 4.76 -0.51 -4.02
C ASP A 47 4.24 -1.86 -4.53
N PHE A 48 3.43 -1.82 -5.60
CA PHE A 48 2.83 -3.00 -6.21
C PHE A 48 3.53 -3.46 -7.49
N SER A 49 4.75 -2.98 -7.73
CA SER A 49 5.46 -3.29 -8.98
C SER A 49 5.74 -4.78 -9.18
N GLU A 50 5.74 -5.57 -8.11
CA GLU A 50 5.97 -7.02 -8.18
C GLU A 50 4.68 -7.82 -7.93
N VAL A 51 3.52 -7.18 -8.10
CA VAL A 51 2.22 -7.83 -7.91
C VAL A 51 1.59 -8.09 -9.27
N PRO A 52 1.47 -9.37 -9.68
CA PRO A 52 0.89 -9.70 -10.99
C PRO A 52 -0.63 -9.66 -10.99
N PHE A 53 -1.26 -9.88 -9.84
CA PHE A 53 -2.70 -9.92 -9.72
C PHE A 53 -3.13 -9.49 -8.32
N MET A 54 -4.25 -8.77 -8.28
CA MET A 54 -4.81 -8.29 -7.02
C MET A 54 -6.33 -8.27 -7.12
N ASP A 55 -6.99 -8.84 -6.12
CA ASP A 55 -8.45 -8.73 -6.03
C ASP A 55 -8.83 -7.54 -5.13
N SER A 56 -10.11 -7.42 -4.80
CA SER A 56 -10.60 -6.30 -4.00
C SER A 56 -9.99 -6.25 -2.59
N SER A 57 -9.37 -7.33 -2.13
CA SER A 57 -8.66 -7.31 -0.85
C SER A 57 -7.51 -6.30 -0.85
N GLY A 58 -6.91 -6.06 -2.03
CA GLY A 58 -5.87 -5.05 -2.16
C GLY A 58 -6.40 -3.64 -1.94
N ILE A 59 -7.62 -3.37 -2.39
CA ILE A 59 -8.27 -2.08 -2.16
C ILE A 59 -8.48 -1.89 -0.67
N GLY A 60 -9.00 -2.92 0.02
CA GLY A 60 -9.18 -2.87 1.47
C GLY A 60 -7.87 -2.68 2.22
N LEU A 61 -6.81 -3.33 1.73
CA LEU A 61 -5.47 -3.17 2.31
C LEU A 61 -5.04 -1.70 2.27
N ILE A 62 -5.18 -1.05 1.13
CA ILE A 62 -4.81 0.36 0.98
C ILE A 62 -5.67 1.25 1.87
N LEU A 63 -6.99 1.09 1.82
CA LEU A 63 -7.90 1.94 2.58
C LEU A 63 -7.70 1.81 4.09
N GLY A 64 -7.44 0.59 4.57
CA GLY A 64 -7.17 0.39 5.98
C GLY A 64 -5.90 1.10 6.45
N ARG A 65 -4.89 1.13 5.58
CA ARG A 65 -3.63 1.84 5.90
C ARG A 65 -3.83 3.35 5.87
N VAL A 66 -4.66 3.85 4.95
CA VAL A 66 -5.01 5.27 4.95
C VAL A 66 -5.67 5.66 6.28
N LYS A 67 -6.60 4.83 6.75
CA LYS A 67 -7.29 5.07 8.01
C LYS A 67 -6.31 5.07 9.20
N LEU A 68 -5.41 4.10 9.22
CA LEU A 68 -4.42 4.00 10.29
C LEU A 68 -3.52 5.23 10.32
N TYR A 69 -3.03 5.66 9.16
CA TYR A 69 -2.07 6.77 9.08
C TYR A 69 -2.70 8.12 9.44
N LYS A 70 -4.03 8.24 9.33
CA LYS A 70 -4.72 9.46 9.81
C LYS A 70 -4.54 9.69 11.31
N LEU A 71 -4.30 8.63 12.07
CA LEU A 71 -4.14 8.76 13.52
C LEU A 71 -2.96 9.64 13.91
N TRP A 72 -1.94 9.74 13.05
CA TRP A 72 -0.80 10.62 13.30
C TRP A 72 -0.55 11.58 12.13
N LYS A 73 -1.59 11.84 11.34
CA LYS A 73 -1.54 12.77 10.20
C LYS A 73 -0.54 12.37 9.12
N GLY A 74 -0.35 11.07 8.96
CA GLY A 74 0.50 10.53 7.91
C GLY A 74 -0.22 10.40 6.59
N HIS A 75 0.54 10.11 5.55
CA HIS A 75 0.04 9.98 4.18
C HIS A 75 0.35 8.59 3.63
N VAL A 76 -0.48 8.16 2.68
CA VAL A 76 -0.26 6.89 1.98
C VAL A 76 -0.07 7.18 0.50
N VAL A 77 0.99 6.64 -0.07
CA VAL A 77 1.30 6.71 -1.50
C VAL A 77 1.24 5.31 -2.06
N VAL A 78 0.55 5.15 -3.17
CA VAL A 78 0.46 3.86 -3.88
C VAL A 78 1.25 3.98 -5.17
N SER A 79 2.16 3.05 -5.40
CA SER A 79 3.05 3.09 -6.56
C SER A 79 3.16 1.73 -7.23
N GLY A 80 3.76 1.71 -8.41
CA GLY A 80 4.02 0.46 -9.14
C GLY A 80 2.80 -0.17 -9.77
N LEU A 81 1.71 0.58 -9.90
CA LEU A 81 0.49 0.07 -10.51
C LEU A 81 0.60 0.06 -12.03
N THR A 82 0.33 -1.07 -12.64
CA THR A 82 0.34 -1.21 -14.10
C THR A 82 -0.91 -1.96 -14.53
N GLY A 83 -1.32 -1.74 -15.79
CA GLY A 83 -2.41 -2.50 -16.40
C GLY A 83 -3.68 -2.52 -15.59
N SER A 84 -4.19 -3.72 -15.34
CA SER A 84 -5.47 -3.91 -14.65
C SER A 84 -5.44 -3.45 -13.19
N LEU A 85 -4.27 -3.49 -12.54
CA LEU A 85 -4.16 -3.00 -11.17
C LEU A 85 -4.40 -1.50 -11.10
N ASN A 86 -3.81 -0.77 -12.04
CA ASN A 86 -3.99 0.67 -12.10
C ASN A 86 -5.45 1.03 -12.30
N LYS A 87 -6.12 0.32 -13.22
CA LYS A 87 -7.52 0.57 -13.49
C LYS A 87 -8.40 0.26 -12.28
N MET A 88 -8.14 -0.83 -11.60
CA MET A 88 -8.89 -1.21 -10.40
C MET A 88 -8.77 -0.14 -9.32
N VAL A 89 -7.56 0.34 -9.07
CA VAL A 89 -7.31 1.34 -8.04
C VAL A 89 -7.95 2.68 -8.42
N GLU A 90 -7.86 3.08 -9.69
CA GLU A 90 -8.51 4.31 -10.15
C GLU A 90 -10.02 4.25 -9.97
N LEU A 91 -10.64 3.14 -10.33
CA LEU A 91 -12.10 2.99 -10.23
C LEU A 91 -12.58 2.90 -8.80
N SER A 92 -11.71 2.54 -7.86
CA SER A 92 -12.07 2.42 -6.45
C SER A 92 -12.25 3.75 -5.73
N GLY A 93 -11.74 4.84 -6.32
CA GLY A 93 -11.77 6.15 -5.68
C GLY A 93 -10.66 6.40 -4.68
N ILE A 94 -9.69 5.50 -4.58
CA ILE A 94 -8.56 5.65 -3.65
C ILE A 94 -7.81 6.96 -3.86
N GLY A 95 -7.77 7.46 -5.10
CA GLY A 95 -7.07 8.72 -5.39
C GLY A 95 -7.59 9.93 -4.64
N SER A 96 -8.79 9.85 -4.05
CA SER A 96 -9.33 10.94 -3.24
C SER A 96 -8.78 10.96 -1.82
N VAL A 97 -8.18 9.86 -1.36
CA VAL A 97 -7.70 9.74 0.03
C VAL A 97 -6.23 9.35 0.13
N ALA A 98 -5.62 8.96 -0.98
CA ALA A 98 -4.21 8.57 -1.04
C ALA A 98 -3.62 9.12 -2.33
N VAL A 99 -2.30 9.25 -2.36
CA VAL A 99 -1.60 9.68 -3.58
C VAL A 99 -1.32 8.44 -4.43
N ILE A 100 -1.76 8.49 -5.68
CA ILE A 100 -1.43 7.42 -6.63
C ILE A 100 -0.27 7.94 -7.48
N GLU A 101 0.90 7.33 -7.29
CA GLU A 101 2.09 7.72 -8.03
C GLU A 101 2.07 7.04 -9.39
N LYS A 102 2.09 7.85 -10.44
CA LYS A 102 2.03 7.31 -11.80
C LYS A 102 3.40 6.96 -12.30
N GLU A 103 3.48 5.81 -12.98
CA GLU A 103 4.71 5.43 -13.64
C GLU A 103 4.99 6.39 -14.80
N VAL A 104 6.25 6.78 -14.93
CA VAL A 104 6.71 7.58 -16.05
C VAL A 104 7.14 6.60 -17.13
N GLY A 105 6.30 6.47 -18.12
CA GLY A 105 6.46 5.43 -19.11
C GLY A 105 7.28 5.72 -20.29
#